data_d0647862a67f8a7d7b3a153475d9c6ea
#
_entry.id   d0647862a67f8a7d7b3a153475d9c6ea
#
_cell.length_a   1.000
_cell.length_b   1.000
_cell.length_c   1.000
_cell.angle_alpha   90.00
_cell.angle_beta   90.00
_cell.angle_gamma   90.00
#
_symmetry.space_group_name_H-M   'P 1'
#
loop_
_entity.id
_entity.type
_entity.pdbx_description
1 polymer ?
#
loop_
_entity_poly.entity_id
_entity_poly.type
_entity_poly.pdbx_seq_one_letter_code
_entity_poly.pdbx_strand_id
1 'polypeptide(L)'
;MKRKIIEIDEGKCNGCGACIPNCPEGALQVIDGKARLVSDLFCDGLGACIGQCPQGAIRTVEREAEPYDERKVMENIARQGANTIVAHLRHLKSHGELKLLGEAMDYLRERNIPVPAAVHAGGCPGSLARKLHPAPSGEPAGGASALRQWPVQLRLLNTSAEYFDDADLLVSADCVAHAHGAFHRDLLAGRILIIFCPKLDQDLAGYVEKLAQIFSQHRVKSVTVARMEVPCCGGTEVVVRKALELAGVEIPLKTVIVGIDGIIKE
;
A
#
# COMPACT_ATOMS: atom_id res chain seq x y z
N MET A 1 27.88 24.63 -2.84
CA MET A 1 26.77 25.46 -2.34
C MET A 1 26.41 25.02 -0.91
N LYS A 2 25.91 25.95 -0.07
CA LYS A 2 25.43 25.56 1.26
C LYS A 2 24.13 24.78 1.13
N ARG A 3 24.08 23.59 1.75
CA ARG A 3 22.90 22.76 1.83
C ARG A 3 22.93 21.82 3.05
N LYS A 4 21.78 21.27 3.39
CA LYS A 4 21.67 20.23 4.42
C LYS A 4 22.35 18.94 3.95
N ILE A 5 23.13 18.34 4.83
CA ILE A 5 23.83 17.10 4.59
C ILE A 5 24.04 16.36 5.90
N ILE A 6 24.28 15.05 5.82
CA ILE A 6 24.55 14.23 7.00
C ILE A 6 25.99 14.42 7.45
N GLU A 7 26.17 14.57 8.76
CA GLU A 7 27.48 14.52 9.44
C GLU A 7 27.49 13.39 10.47
N ILE A 8 28.60 12.67 10.53
CA ILE A 8 28.76 11.54 11.43
C ILE A 8 29.85 11.88 12.47
N ASP A 9 29.46 11.80 13.74
CA ASP A 9 30.38 11.91 14.87
C ASP A 9 31.14 10.60 15.02
N GLU A 10 32.38 10.56 14.53
CA GLU A 10 33.24 9.37 14.58
C GLU A 10 33.55 8.92 16.01
N GLY A 11 33.55 9.84 17.00
CA GLY A 11 33.77 9.51 18.40
C GLY A 11 32.60 8.68 18.99
N LYS A 12 31.38 8.94 18.57
CA LYS A 12 30.20 8.19 18.98
C LYS A 12 29.91 6.96 18.11
N CYS A 13 30.35 6.97 16.86
CA CYS A 13 30.12 5.87 15.94
C CYS A 13 30.90 4.63 16.34
N ASN A 14 30.23 3.51 16.53
CA ASN A 14 30.85 2.20 16.82
C ASN A 14 30.89 1.26 15.59
N GLY A 15 30.52 1.73 14.39
CA GLY A 15 30.56 0.96 13.15
C GLY A 15 29.51 -0.15 13.03
N CYS A 16 28.44 -0.13 13.81
CA CYS A 16 27.41 -1.19 13.81
C CYS A 16 26.66 -1.37 12.48
N GLY A 17 26.74 -0.40 11.56
CA GLY A 17 26.14 -0.47 10.23
C GLY A 17 24.63 -0.28 10.18
N ALA A 18 23.94 -0.02 11.29
CA ALA A 18 22.48 0.11 11.34
C ALA A 18 21.93 1.25 10.44
N CYS A 19 22.73 2.25 10.12
CA CYS A 19 22.37 3.36 9.24
C CYS A 19 22.42 2.98 7.74
N ILE A 20 23.20 1.96 7.36
CA ILE A 20 23.44 1.63 5.95
C ILE A 20 22.17 1.20 5.21
N PRO A 21 21.33 0.26 5.73
CA PRO A 21 20.12 -0.17 5.04
C PRO A 21 19.07 0.94 4.86
N ASN A 22 19.23 2.05 5.60
CA ASN A 22 18.30 3.18 5.59
C ASN A 22 18.81 4.38 4.78
N CYS A 23 19.87 4.20 4.00
CA CYS A 23 20.36 5.14 3.00
C CYS A 23 20.13 4.53 1.61
N PRO A 24 18.96 4.76 1.00
CA PRO A 24 18.63 4.15 -0.29
C PRO A 24 19.56 4.64 -1.42
N GLU A 25 20.15 5.83 -1.27
CA GLU A 25 21.10 6.42 -2.21
C GLU A 25 22.48 5.74 -2.16
N GLY A 26 22.76 4.95 -1.12
CA GLY A 26 24.06 4.30 -0.92
C GLY A 26 25.20 5.25 -0.56
N ALA A 27 24.88 6.42 -0.02
CA ALA A 27 25.85 7.44 0.36
C ALA A 27 26.69 7.06 1.60
N LEU A 28 26.23 6.10 2.41
CA LEU A 28 26.87 5.67 3.64
C LEU A 28 27.54 4.30 3.48
N GLN A 29 28.77 4.18 3.99
CA GLN A 29 29.50 2.91 4.07
C GLN A 29 30.19 2.78 5.43
N VAL A 30 30.45 1.54 5.87
CA VAL A 30 31.32 1.29 7.02
C VAL A 30 32.75 1.09 6.52
N ILE A 31 33.63 2.01 6.88
CA ILE A 31 35.06 2.00 6.51
C ILE A 31 35.87 2.13 7.80
N ASP A 32 36.82 1.27 7.99
CA ASP A 32 37.69 1.21 9.20
C ASP A 32 36.87 1.20 10.52
N GLY A 33 35.76 0.45 10.54
CA GLY A 33 34.91 0.32 11.71
C GLY A 33 34.08 1.57 12.06
N LYS A 34 33.94 2.53 11.14
CA LYS A 34 33.13 3.75 11.28
C LYS A 34 32.20 3.93 10.07
N ALA A 35 30.98 4.39 10.30
CA ALA A 35 30.15 4.84 9.19
C ALA A 35 30.74 6.13 8.61
N ARG A 36 30.82 6.21 7.30
CA ARG A 36 31.35 7.37 6.56
C ARG A 36 30.44 7.74 5.42
N LEU A 37 30.29 9.03 5.19
CA LEU A 37 29.66 9.56 3.98
C LEU A 37 30.70 9.49 2.85
N VAL A 38 30.46 8.64 1.84
CA VAL A 38 31.43 8.40 0.76
C VAL A 38 31.49 9.52 -0.28
N SER A 39 30.36 10.24 -0.45
CA SER A 39 30.31 11.42 -1.31
C SER A 39 29.11 12.29 -0.93
N ASP A 40 29.30 13.59 -0.91
CA ASP A 40 28.24 14.57 -0.71
C ASP A 40 27.18 14.46 -1.83
N LEU A 41 27.61 14.16 -3.04
CA LEU A 41 26.77 14.09 -4.24
C LEU A 41 25.65 13.05 -4.13
N PHE A 42 25.85 11.96 -3.37
CA PHE A 42 24.86 10.91 -3.17
C PHE A 42 23.97 11.13 -1.94
N CYS A 43 24.27 12.10 -1.09
CA CYS A 43 23.47 12.36 0.10
C CYS A 43 22.42 13.44 -0.19
N ASP A 44 21.15 13.10 -0.15
CA ASP A 44 20.02 14.04 -0.32
C ASP A 44 19.84 14.99 0.88
N GLY A 45 20.38 14.64 2.06
CA GLY A 45 20.27 15.41 3.30
C GLY A 45 18.94 15.26 4.04
N LEU A 46 18.05 14.36 3.59
CA LEU A 46 16.71 14.16 4.17
C LEU A 46 16.75 13.44 5.52
N GLY A 47 17.83 12.72 5.82
CA GLY A 47 18.09 12.22 7.16
C GLY A 47 17.39 10.91 7.53
N ALA A 48 16.95 10.08 6.58
CA ALA A 48 16.37 8.77 6.84
C ALA A 48 17.25 7.86 7.72
N CYS A 49 18.57 8.03 7.66
CA CYS A 49 19.55 7.29 8.44
C CYS A 49 19.67 7.73 9.92
N ILE A 50 19.20 8.93 10.30
CA ILE A 50 19.40 9.52 11.64
C ILE A 50 18.68 8.70 12.71
N GLY A 51 17.41 8.39 12.52
CA GLY A 51 16.58 7.66 13.48
C GLY A 51 17.03 6.21 13.73
N GLN A 52 17.95 5.69 12.90
CA GLN A 52 18.43 4.32 12.97
C GLN A 52 19.75 4.19 13.74
N CYS A 53 20.39 5.30 14.12
CA CYS A 53 21.65 5.26 14.83
C CYS A 53 21.45 5.09 16.35
N PRO A 54 21.75 3.89 16.93
CA PRO A 54 21.55 3.66 18.36
C PRO A 54 22.52 4.48 19.24
N GLN A 55 23.61 5.01 18.65
CA GLN A 55 24.59 5.83 19.33
C GLN A 55 24.33 7.33 19.21
N GLY A 56 23.29 7.74 18.45
CA GLY A 56 23.03 9.15 18.16
C GLY A 56 24.22 9.86 17.47
N ALA A 57 25.00 9.11 16.68
CA ALA A 57 26.21 9.61 16.04
C ALA A 57 25.94 10.38 14.73
N ILE A 58 24.69 10.40 14.24
CA ILE A 58 24.34 11.00 12.95
C ILE A 58 23.46 12.23 13.19
N ARG A 59 23.80 13.31 12.51
CA ARG A 59 23.01 14.55 12.51
C ARG A 59 22.99 15.21 11.14
N THR A 60 21.98 16.03 10.88
CA THR A 60 21.97 16.93 9.72
C THR A 60 22.67 18.22 10.07
N VAL A 61 23.57 18.67 9.20
CA VAL A 61 24.26 19.97 9.30
C VAL A 61 24.09 20.74 8.00
N GLU A 62 24.19 22.06 8.06
CA GLU A 62 24.23 22.91 6.88
C GLU A 62 25.69 23.34 6.64
N ARG A 63 26.30 22.90 5.54
CA ARG A 63 27.66 23.22 5.16
C ARG A 63 27.81 23.34 3.65
N GLU A 64 28.97 23.83 3.23
CA GLU A 64 29.36 23.74 1.82
C GLU A 64 29.49 22.27 1.43
N ALA A 65 28.75 21.88 0.39
CA ALA A 65 28.73 20.53 -0.15
C ALA A 65 28.51 20.54 -1.66
N GLU A 66 28.94 19.47 -2.34
CA GLU A 66 28.60 19.28 -3.75
C GLU A 66 27.09 19.24 -3.93
N PRO A 67 26.55 19.78 -5.03
CA PRO A 67 25.14 19.64 -5.36
C PRO A 67 24.76 18.15 -5.46
N TYR A 68 23.62 17.80 -4.89
CA TYR A 68 23.03 16.49 -5.09
C TYR A 68 22.67 16.30 -6.58
N ASP A 69 22.95 15.14 -7.13
CA ASP A 69 22.71 14.82 -8.54
C ASP A 69 21.94 13.50 -8.64
N GLU A 70 20.61 13.63 -8.78
CA GLU A 70 19.70 12.51 -8.88
C GLU A 70 20.07 11.54 -10.02
N ARG A 71 20.53 12.05 -11.15
CA ARG A 71 20.86 11.22 -12.32
C ARG A 71 22.08 10.31 -12.04
N LYS A 72 23.08 10.81 -11.33
CA LYS A 72 24.24 10.02 -10.91
C LYS A 72 23.87 9.00 -9.83
N VAL A 73 22.99 9.38 -8.91
CA VAL A 73 22.43 8.47 -7.91
C VAL A 73 21.67 7.34 -8.60
N MET A 74 20.80 7.67 -9.55
CA MET A 74 20.03 6.67 -10.30
C MET A 74 20.91 5.74 -11.16
N GLU A 75 22.06 6.21 -11.65
CA GLU A 75 23.02 5.33 -12.34
C GLU A 75 23.54 4.22 -11.41
N ASN A 76 23.84 4.55 -10.15
CA ASN A 76 24.27 3.57 -9.15
C ASN A 76 23.11 2.66 -8.71
N ILE A 77 21.95 3.22 -8.45
CA ILE A 77 20.75 2.50 -8.00
C ILE A 77 20.26 1.51 -9.06
N ALA A 78 20.26 1.90 -10.33
CA ALA A 78 19.82 1.04 -11.42
C ALA A 78 20.70 -0.22 -11.56
N ARG A 79 21.99 -0.13 -11.28
CA ARG A 79 22.89 -1.29 -11.26
C ARG A 79 22.59 -2.28 -10.14
N GLN A 80 22.00 -1.81 -9.05
CA GLN A 80 21.66 -2.65 -7.88
C GLN A 80 20.32 -3.38 -8.04
N GLY A 81 19.55 -3.07 -9.09
CA GLY A 81 18.35 -3.80 -9.46
C GLY A 81 17.03 -3.19 -9.01
N ALA A 82 15.94 -3.85 -9.42
CA ALA A 82 14.59 -3.34 -9.31
C ALA A 82 14.14 -3.00 -7.88
N ASN A 83 14.57 -3.78 -6.88
CA ASN A 83 14.18 -3.53 -5.49
C ASN A 83 14.81 -2.25 -4.92
N THR A 84 16.05 -1.95 -5.31
CA THR A 84 16.74 -0.71 -4.91
C THR A 84 16.09 0.51 -5.58
N ILE A 85 15.73 0.39 -6.86
CA ILE A 85 14.94 1.42 -7.57
C ILE A 85 13.64 1.72 -6.80
N VAL A 86 12.88 0.68 -6.43
CA VAL A 86 11.63 0.84 -5.67
C VAL A 86 11.86 1.54 -4.34
N ALA A 87 12.89 1.14 -3.60
CA ALA A 87 13.21 1.72 -2.29
C ALA A 87 13.52 3.22 -2.42
N HIS A 88 14.35 3.60 -3.39
CA HIS A 88 14.72 5.00 -3.62
C HIS A 88 13.54 5.86 -4.08
N LEU A 89 12.77 5.42 -5.08
CA LEU A 89 11.61 6.19 -5.54
C LEU A 89 10.55 6.38 -4.45
N ARG A 90 10.37 5.38 -3.58
CA ARG A 90 9.49 5.50 -2.41
C ARG A 90 10.04 6.50 -1.38
N HIS A 91 11.35 6.49 -1.17
CA HIS A 91 12.00 7.44 -0.28
C HIS A 91 11.75 8.88 -0.74
N LEU A 92 12.07 9.21 -1.99
CA LEU A 92 11.80 10.55 -2.56
C LEU A 92 10.32 10.94 -2.42
N LYS A 93 9.41 10.02 -2.71
CA LYS A 93 7.96 10.26 -2.58
C LYS A 93 7.55 10.53 -1.14
N SER A 94 8.05 9.76 -0.17
CA SER A 94 7.69 9.90 1.25
C SER A 94 8.18 11.21 1.88
N HIS A 95 9.27 11.77 1.34
CA HIS A 95 9.81 13.07 1.74
C HIS A 95 9.28 14.25 0.91
N GLY A 96 8.38 14.00 -0.06
CA GLY A 96 7.78 15.05 -0.88
C GLY A 96 8.71 15.64 -1.95
N GLU A 97 9.83 14.98 -2.25
CA GLU A 97 10.83 15.41 -3.22
C GLU A 97 10.37 15.12 -4.66
N LEU A 98 9.26 15.75 -5.07
CA LEU A 98 8.60 15.48 -6.34
C LEU A 98 9.47 15.82 -7.56
N LYS A 99 10.35 16.83 -7.45
CA LYS A 99 11.27 17.20 -8.52
C LYS A 99 12.29 16.10 -8.76
N LEU A 100 12.95 15.62 -7.70
CA LEU A 100 13.93 14.53 -7.77
C LEU A 100 13.27 13.23 -8.23
N LEU A 101 12.06 12.96 -7.74
CA LEU A 101 11.26 11.81 -8.22
C LEU A 101 11.01 11.89 -9.74
N GLY A 102 10.71 13.09 -10.26
CA GLY A 102 10.57 13.32 -11.70
C GLY A 102 11.87 13.01 -12.45
N GLU A 103 13.01 13.53 -12.00
CA GLU A 103 14.33 13.30 -12.58
C GLU A 103 14.73 11.81 -12.58
N ALA A 104 14.44 11.09 -11.48
CA ALA A 104 14.63 9.64 -11.38
C ALA A 104 13.78 8.85 -12.38
N MET A 105 12.51 9.23 -12.53
CA MET A 105 11.59 8.58 -13.47
C MET A 105 12.01 8.84 -14.93
N ASP A 106 12.47 10.05 -15.23
CA ASP A 106 12.98 10.40 -16.58
C ASP A 106 14.25 9.61 -16.90
N TYR A 107 15.16 9.46 -15.94
CA TYR A 107 16.35 8.62 -16.10
C TYR A 107 15.98 7.17 -16.48
N LEU A 108 15.02 6.57 -15.75
CA LEU A 108 14.57 5.20 -16.04
C LEU A 108 13.95 5.08 -17.43
N ARG A 109 13.13 6.07 -17.84
CA ARG A 109 12.48 6.11 -19.14
C ARG A 109 13.50 6.22 -20.29
N GLU A 110 14.47 7.13 -20.17
CA GLU A 110 15.52 7.33 -21.16
C GLU A 110 16.40 6.09 -21.37
N ARG A 111 16.60 5.29 -20.33
CA ARG A 111 17.40 4.05 -20.38
C ARG A 111 16.57 2.81 -20.68
N ASN A 112 15.27 2.93 -20.94
CA ASN A 112 14.33 1.81 -21.12
C ASN A 112 14.35 0.81 -19.96
N ILE A 113 14.61 1.30 -18.73
CA ILE A 113 14.55 0.48 -17.52
C ILE A 113 13.09 0.48 -17.05
N PRO A 114 12.43 -0.68 -16.96
CA PRO A 114 11.04 -0.72 -16.56
C PRO A 114 10.89 -0.22 -15.12
N VAL A 115 9.99 0.74 -14.92
CA VAL A 115 9.62 1.18 -13.56
C VAL A 115 8.86 0.03 -12.91
N PRO A 116 9.38 -0.53 -11.79
CA PRO A 116 8.68 -1.63 -11.14
C PRO A 116 7.27 -1.21 -10.71
N ALA A 117 6.25 -2.03 -10.98
CA ALA A 117 4.85 -1.74 -10.65
C ALA A 117 4.65 -1.36 -9.16
N ALA A 118 5.54 -1.85 -8.29
CA ALA A 118 5.57 -1.51 -6.86
C ALA A 118 5.80 -0.02 -6.55
N VAL A 119 6.27 0.79 -7.50
CA VAL A 119 6.47 2.25 -7.32
C VAL A 119 5.15 3.01 -7.42
N HIS A 120 4.28 2.55 -8.31
CA HIS A 120 2.94 3.13 -8.50
C HIS A 120 2.00 2.78 -7.35
N ALA A 121 2.25 1.66 -6.68
CA ALA A 121 1.56 1.25 -5.47
C ALA A 121 2.32 1.76 -4.25
N GLY A 122 1.98 2.93 -3.76
CA GLY A 122 2.40 3.39 -2.44
C GLY A 122 1.82 2.47 -1.37
N GLY A 123 2.57 1.43 -0.96
CA GLY A 123 2.09 0.51 0.07
C GLY A 123 2.88 -0.81 0.11
N CYS A 124 2.69 -1.55 1.20
CA CYS A 124 3.13 -2.92 1.38
C CYS A 124 2.72 -3.79 0.17
N PRO A 125 3.51 -4.78 -0.29
CA PRO A 125 3.12 -5.72 -1.34
C PRO A 125 1.74 -6.38 -1.13
N GLY A 126 1.29 -6.48 0.13
CA GLY A 126 -0.03 -6.97 0.48
C GLY A 126 -1.19 -6.01 0.14
N SER A 127 -0.92 -4.72 -0.16
CA SER A 127 -1.94 -3.75 -0.55
C SER A 127 -1.99 -3.47 -2.06
N LEU A 128 -1.17 -4.16 -2.87
CA LEU A 128 -1.20 -4.06 -4.33
C LEU A 128 -2.51 -4.61 -4.89
N ALA A 129 -3.22 -3.77 -5.64
CA ALA A 129 -4.40 -4.21 -6.39
C ALA A 129 -4.01 -5.28 -7.42
N ARG A 130 -4.64 -6.43 -7.35
CA ARG A 130 -4.40 -7.56 -8.26
C ARG A 130 -5.73 -8.19 -8.66
N LYS A 131 -5.89 -8.44 -9.95
CA LYS A 131 -6.94 -9.30 -10.47
C LYS A 131 -6.45 -10.76 -10.37
N LEU A 132 -7.23 -11.60 -9.71
CA LEU A 132 -6.91 -13.02 -9.55
C LEU A 132 -7.73 -13.82 -10.56
N HIS A 133 -7.11 -14.84 -11.14
CA HIS A 133 -7.82 -15.83 -11.91
C HIS A 133 -8.18 -16.98 -10.97
N PRO A 134 -9.44 -17.47 -10.99
CA PRO A 134 -9.80 -18.68 -10.24
C PRO A 134 -8.85 -19.82 -10.61
N ALA A 135 -8.40 -20.58 -9.64
CA ALA A 135 -7.62 -21.78 -9.91
C ALA A 135 -8.43 -22.72 -10.84
N PRO A 136 -7.79 -23.38 -11.83
CA PRO A 136 -8.47 -24.37 -12.63
C PRO A 136 -9.07 -25.43 -11.69
N SER A 137 -10.31 -25.81 -11.95
CA SER A 137 -11.12 -26.71 -11.15
C SER A 137 -10.56 -28.14 -11.18
N GLY A 138 -9.58 -28.38 -10.30
CA GLY A 138 -9.30 -29.73 -9.83
C GLY A 138 -9.87 -29.78 -8.42
N GLU A 139 -10.85 -30.61 -8.15
CA GLU A 139 -11.53 -30.70 -6.86
C GLU A 139 -10.55 -31.02 -5.73
N PRO A 140 -10.12 -30.04 -4.90
CA PRO A 140 -9.65 -30.35 -3.57
C PRO A 140 -10.88 -30.54 -2.68
N ALA A 141 -10.82 -31.44 -1.74
CA ALA A 141 -11.89 -31.78 -0.78
C ALA A 141 -12.32 -30.60 0.14
N GLY A 142 -12.16 -29.35 -0.29
CA GLY A 142 -12.49 -28.13 0.44
C GLY A 142 -13.00 -26.94 -0.39
N GLY A 143 -13.30 -27.13 -1.69
CA GLY A 143 -13.78 -26.07 -2.58
C GLY A 143 -12.66 -25.11 -3.04
N ALA A 144 -12.71 -24.67 -4.31
CA ALA A 144 -11.77 -23.69 -4.86
C ALA A 144 -12.07 -22.28 -4.31
N SER A 145 -11.02 -21.47 -4.13
CA SER A 145 -11.21 -20.05 -3.79
C SER A 145 -11.95 -19.30 -4.90
N ALA A 146 -13.03 -18.62 -4.56
CA ALA A 146 -13.77 -17.76 -5.47
C ALA A 146 -13.24 -16.31 -5.47
N LEU A 147 -12.11 -16.04 -4.80
CA LEU A 147 -11.52 -14.70 -4.72
C LEU A 147 -10.98 -14.27 -6.10
N ARG A 148 -11.37 -13.08 -6.53
CA ARG A 148 -11.03 -12.56 -7.86
C ARG A 148 -10.11 -11.34 -7.84
N GLN A 149 -9.85 -10.77 -6.67
CA GLN A 149 -8.95 -9.63 -6.51
C GLN A 149 -8.20 -9.67 -5.18
N TRP A 150 -7.18 -8.85 -5.09
CA TRP A 150 -6.44 -8.53 -3.89
C TRP A 150 -6.05 -7.05 -3.91
N PRO A 151 -6.03 -6.34 -2.80
CA PRO A 151 -6.44 -6.73 -1.45
C PRO A 151 -7.97 -6.83 -1.30
N VAL A 152 -8.46 -7.24 -0.12
CA VAL A 152 -9.90 -7.34 0.18
C VAL A 152 -10.37 -6.35 1.25
N GLN A 153 -9.46 -5.93 2.13
CA GLN A 153 -9.74 -4.94 3.18
C GLN A 153 -9.99 -3.56 2.59
N LEU A 154 -11.14 -2.95 2.93
CA LEU A 154 -11.56 -1.65 2.40
C LEU A 154 -10.47 -0.59 2.56
N ARG A 155 -9.79 -0.55 3.70
CA ARG A 155 -8.72 0.41 3.96
C ARG A 155 -7.57 0.31 2.95
N LEU A 156 -7.28 -0.88 2.42
CA LEU A 156 -6.15 -1.15 1.51
C LEU A 156 -6.52 -1.07 0.03
N LEU A 157 -7.81 -1.02 -0.32
CA LEU A 157 -8.25 -0.99 -1.72
C LEU A 157 -7.78 0.28 -2.43
N ASN A 158 -7.43 0.13 -3.70
CA ASN A 158 -7.31 1.25 -4.63
C ASN A 158 -8.67 1.53 -5.25
N THR A 159 -9.22 2.72 -5.04
CA THR A 159 -10.55 3.11 -5.55
C THR A 159 -10.64 3.19 -7.07
N SER A 160 -9.50 3.30 -7.77
CA SER A 160 -9.43 3.36 -9.24
C SER A 160 -9.06 2.02 -9.87
N ALA A 161 -9.25 0.89 -9.17
CA ALA A 161 -8.87 -0.41 -9.68
C ALA A 161 -9.91 -0.94 -10.69
N GLU A 162 -9.45 -1.32 -11.88
CA GLU A 162 -10.28 -1.78 -13.01
C GLU A 162 -11.22 -2.96 -12.71
N TYR A 163 -10.93 -3.75 -11.65
CA TYR A 163 -11.79 -4.88 -11.31
C TYR A 163 -13.14 -4.48 -10.70
N PHE A 164 -13.35 -3.18 -10.42
CA PHE A 164 -14.67 -2.67 -10.00
C PHE A 164 -15.60 -2.39 -11.20
N ASP A 165 -15.06 -2.25 -12.41
CA ASP A 165 -15.86 -2.02 -13.59
C ASP A 165 -16.72 -3.24 -13.94
N ASP A 166 -18.00 -2.99 -14.13
CA ASP A 166 -19.01 -4.02 -14.45
C ASP A 166 -19.07 -5.16 -13.42
N ALA A 167 -18.73 -4.86 -12.16
CA ALA A 167 -18.70 -5.85 -11.11
C ALA A 167 -19.98 -5.92 -10.28
N ASP A 168 -20.28 -7.13 -9.81
CA ASP A 168 -21.13 -7.35 -8.65
C ASP A 168 -20.25 -7.33 -7.40
N LEU A 169 -20.58 -6.49 -6.42
CA LEU A 169 -19.78 -6.34 -5.20
C LEU A 169 -20.38 -7.13 -4.04
N LEU A 170 -19.51 -7.75 -3.25
CA LEU A 170 -19.82 -8.26 -1.92
C LEU A 170 -19.13 -7.41 -0.87
N VAL A 171 -19.89 -6.62 -0.13
CA VAL A 171 -19.38 -5.90 1.05
C VAL A 171 -19.70 -6.72 2.29
N SER A 172 -18.70 -7.36 2.86
CA SER A 172 -18.86 -8.31 3.95
C SER A 172 -18.26 -7.81 5.26
N ALA A 173 -18.97 -7.96 6.35
CA ALA A 173 -18.35 -7.82 7.67
C ALA A 173 -17.32 -8.95 7.89
N ASP A 174 -16.21 -8.63 8.56
CA ASP A 174 -15.06 -9.55 8.74
C ASP A 174 -15.45 -10.93 9.28
N CYS A 175 -16.43 -11.00 10.20
CA CYS A 175 -16.83 -12.25 10.84
C CYS A 175 -17.61 -13.21 9.93
N VAL A 176 -18.21 -12.72 8.84
CA VAL A 176 -19.12 -13.52 7.99
C VAL A 176 -18.44 -14.74 7.38
N ALA A 177 -17.24 -14.55 6.83
CA ALA A 177 -16.49 -15.64 6.20
C ALA A 177 -16.06 -16.74 7.20
N HIS A 178 -15.92 -16.38 8.47
CA HIS A 178 -15.57 -17.32 9.53
C HIS A 178 -16.77 -18.05 10.09
N ALA A 179 -17.96 -17.41 10.03
CA ALA A 179 -19.20 -18.02 10.51
C ALA A 179 -19.84 -18.93 9.44
N HIS A 180 -19.90 -18.48 8.18
CA HIS A 180 -20.56 -19.21 7.10
C HIS A 180 -19.60 -20.11 6.33
N GLY A 181 -19.65 -21.42 6.61
CA GLY A 181 -18.71 -22.40 6.07
C GLY A 181 -18.69 -22.53 4.53
N ALA A 182 -19.73 -22.06 3.84
CA ALA A 182 -19.82 -22.06 2.38
C ALA A 182 -19.65 -20.65 1.78
N PHE A 183 -19.02 -19.72 2.47
CA PHE A 183 -18.85 -18.32 2.09
C PHE A 183 -18.42 -18.11 0.64
N HIS A 184 -17.42 -18.86 0.18
CA HIS A 184 -16.90 -18.73 -1.19
C HIS A 184 -17.93 -19.14 -2.24
N ARG A 185 -18.70 -20.19 -1.97
CA ARG A 185 -19.71 -20.70 -2.91
C ARG A 185 -20.96 -19.83 -2.92
N ASP A 186 -21.48 -19.49 -1.74
CA ASP A 186 -22.83 -18.95 -1.60
C ASP A 186 -22.85 -17.42 -1.68
N LEU A 187 -21.78 -16.77 -1.19
CA LEU A 187 -21.71 -15.32 -1.09
C LEU A 187 -20.71 -14.69 -2.04
N LEU A 188 -19.50 -15.28 -2.19
CA LEU A 188 -18.40 -14.65 -2.92
C LEU A 188 -18.39 -14.97 -4.42
N ALA A 189 -18.86 -16.15 -4.82
CA ALA A 189 -18.79 -16.58 -6.22
C ALA A 189 -19.32 -15.52 -7.20
N GLY A 190 -18.48 -15.14 -8.16
CA GLY A 190 -18.81 -14.13 -9.18
C GLY A 190 -18.69 -12.68 -8.75
N ARG A 191 -18.39 -12.39 -7.50
CA ARG A 191 -18.34 -11.04 -6.92
C ARG A 191 -16.94 -10.55 -6.62
N ILE A 192 -16.76 -9.24 -6.52
CA ILE A 192 -15.57 -8.58 -6.00
C ILE A 192 -15.80 -8.33 -4.50
N LEU A 193 -14.85 -8.73 -3.67
CA LEU A 193 -14.97 -8.72 -2.21
C LEU A 193 -14.40 -7.44 -1.59
N ILE A 194 -15.16 -6.84 -0.71
CA ILE A 194 -14.74 -5.75 0.18
C ILE A 194 -15.06 -6.15 1.60
N ILE A 195 -14.09 -6.12 2.52
CA ILE A 195 -14.33 -6.46 3.92
C ILE A 195 -13.90 -5.33 4.84
N PHE A 196 -14.62 -5.17 5.95
CA PHE A 196 -14.29 -4.31 7.07
C PHE A 196 -15.14 -4.64 8.31
N CYS A 197 -14.69 -4.18 9.48
CA CYS A 197 -15.44 -4.33 10.73
C CYS A 197 -15.93 -2.96 11.24
N PRO A 198 -17.23 -2.65 11.24
CA PRO A 198 -17.72 -1.33 11.67
C PRO A 198 -17.54 -1.08 13.19
N LYS A 199 -17.17 -2.10 13.96
CA LYS A 199 -16.91 -1.97 15.40
C LYS A 199 -15.44 -1.76 15.73
N LEU A 200 -14.53 -2.40 14.98
CA LEU A 200 -13.10 -2.38 15.25
C LEU A 200 -12.37 -1.29 14.46
N ASP A 201 -12.87 -0.95 13.28
CA ASP A 201 -12.27 0.06 12.43
C ASP A 201 -12.64 1.47 12.93
N GLN A 202 -11.63 2.33 13.03
CA GLN A 202 -11.79 3.65 13.67
C GLN A 202 -12.31 4.75 12.74
N ASP A 203 -12.10 4.61 11.41
CA ASP A 203 -12.40 5.63 10.41
C ASP A 203 -13.57 5.22 9.50
N LEU A 204 -14.77 5.16 10.05
CA LEU A 204 -15.95 4.83 9.26
C LEU A 204 -16.37 5.94 8.29
N ALA A 205 -16.05 7.21 8.60
CA ALA A 205 -16.32 8.33 7.70
C ALA A 205 -15.46 8.23 6.43
N GLY A 206 -14.16 7.96 6.57
CA GLY A 206 -13.28 7.69 5.43
C GLY A 206 -13.68 6.44 4.64
N TYR A 207 -14.32 5.47 5.26
CA TYR A 207 -14.87 4.30 4.55
C TYR A 207 -16.09 4.65 3.70
N VAL A 208 -16.95 5.54 4.18
CA VAL A 208 -18.07 6.09 3.39
C VAL A 208 -17.55 6.82 2.16
N GLU A 209 -16.57 7.71 2.33
CA GLU A 209 -15.95 8.46 1.23
C GLU A 209 -15.28 7.51 0.21
N LYS A 210 -14.55 6.52 0.70
CA LYS A 210 -13.84 5.57 -0.14
C LYS A 210 -14.78 4.68 -0.97
N LEU A 211 -15.86 4.20 -0.38
CA LEU A 211 -16.90 3.47 -1.10
C LEU A 211 -17.63 4.38 -2.10
N ALA A 212 -17.94 5.63 -1.71
CA ALA A 212 -18.55 6.60 -2.61
C ALA A 212 -17.67 6.88 -3.84
N GLN A 213 -16.33 6.97 -3.67
CA GLN A 213 -15.40 7.07 -4.78
C GLN A 213 -15.48 5.85 -5.72
N ILE A 214 -15.51 4.63 -5.18
CA ILE A 214 -15.67 3.41 -5.99
C ILE A 214 -16.99 3.46 -6.77
N PHE A 215 -18.10 3.79 -6.10
CA PHE A 215 -19.42 3.82 -6.73
C PHE A 215 -19.57 4.91 -7.80
N SER A 216 -18.89 6.06 -7.65
CA SER A 216 -18.93 7.17 -8.60
C SER A 216 -17.98 7.00 -9.78
N GLN A 217 -16.85 6.31 -9.59
CA GLN A 217 -15.80 6.14 -10.61
C GLN A 217 -16.04 4.92 -11.51
N HIS A 218 -16.81 3.93 -11.04
CA HIS A 218 -17.00 2.66 -11.74
C HIS A 218 -18.47 2.33 -11.99
N ARG A 219 -18.75 1.62 -13.05
CA ARG A 219 -20.06 1.06 -13.33
C ARG A 219 -20.30 -0.21 -12.51
N VAL A 220 -20.67 -0.06 -11.24
CA VAL A 220 -20.99 -1.20 -10.36
C VAL A 220 -22.40 -1.70 -10.70
N LYS A 221 -22.57 -3.02 -10.92
CA LYS A 221 -23.85 -3.64 -11.29
C LYS A 221 -24.78 -3.83 -10.10
N SER A 222 -24.24 -4.33 -9.01
CA SER A 222 -24.98 -4.56 -7.77
C SER A 222 -24.07 -4.56 -6.56
N VAL A 223 -24.65 -4.32 -5.38
CA VAL A 223 -23.98 -4.43 -4.09
C VAL A 223 -24.74 -5.42 -3.21
N THR A 224 -24.07 -6.46 -2.74
CA THR A 224 -24.58 -7.33 -1.69
C THR A 224 -23.85 -7.01 -0.39
N VAL A 225 -24.55 -6.63 0.65
CA VAL A 225 -24.00 -6.49 2.00
C VAL A 225 -24.21 -7.80 2.74
N ALA A 226 -23.13 -8.42 3.22
CA ALA A 226 -23.21 -9.58 4.10
C ALA A 226 -22.79 -9.19 5.51
N ARG A 227 -23.64 -9.39 6.49
CA ARG A 227 -23.36 -9.04 7.90
C ARG A 227 -23.86 -10.11 8.84
N MET A 228 -23.26 -10.14 10.03
CA MET A 228 -23.75 -11.00 11.11
C MET A 228 -25.06 -10.43 11.69
N GLU A 229 -25.86 -11.29 12.28
CA GLU A 229 -27.11 -10.91 12.99
C GLU A 229 -26.87 -10.02 14.22
N VAL A 230 -25.63 -9.99 14.73
CA VAL A 230 -25.27 -9.23 15.94
C VAL A 230 -25.31 -7.72 15.70
N PRO A 231 -25.72 -6.93 16.72
CA PRO A 231 -25.93 -5.48 16.56
C PRO A 231 -24.71 -4.71 16.05
N CYS A 232 -23.49 -5.12 16.45
CA CYS A 232 -22.26 -4.45 16.02
C CYS A 232 -22.02 -4.49 14.50
N CYS A 233 -22.57 -5.49 13.78
CA CYS A 233 -22.43 -5.61 12.33
C CYS A 233 -23.43 -4.78 11.54
N GLY A 234 -24.47 -4.21 12.14
CA GLY A 234 -25.44 -3.35 11.46
C GLY A 234 -24.81 -2.12 10.81
N GLY A 235 -23.69 -1.64 11.35
CA GLY A 235 -22.92 -0.53 10.79
C GLY A 235 -22.39 -0.77 9.37
N THR A 236 -22.18 -2.03 8.96
CA THR A 236 -21.73 -2.36 7.59
C THR A 236 -22.75 -1.86 6.55
N GLU A 237 -24.02 -2.14 6.77
CA GLU A 237 -25.09 -1.69 5.88
C GLU A 237 -25.24 -0.17 5.89
N VAL A 238 -25.15 0.46 7.08
CA VAL A 238 -25.23 1.92 7.22
C VAL A 238 -24.13 2.63 6.43
N VAL A 239 -22.88 2.13 6.49
CA VAL A 239 -21.75 2.69 5.74
C VAL A 239 -22.00 2.60 4.23
N VAL A 240 -22.46 1.46 3.72
CA VAL A 240 -22.74 1.27 2.30
C VAL A 240 -23.88 2.19 1.82
N ARG A 241 -24.98 2.31 2.57
CA ARG A 241 -26.09 3.21 2.22
C ARG A 241 -25.67 4.67 2.15
N LYS A 242 -24.91 5.13 3.16
CA LYS A 242 -24.35 6.49 3.15
C LYS A 242 -23.41 6.73 1.98
N ALA A 243 -22.63 5.73 1.59
CA ALA A 243 -21.73 5.84 0.45
C ALA A 243 -22.49 5.95 -0.88
N LEU A 244 -23.60 5.22 -1.06
CA LEU A 244 -24.48 5.34 -2.23
C LEU A 244 -25.13 6.72 -2.30
N GLU A 245 -25.62 7.24 -1.16
CA GLU A 245 -26.16 8.61 -1.07
C GLU A 245 -25.10 9.64 -1.45
N LEU A 246 -23.90 9.53 -0.89
CA LEU A 246 -22.78 10.46 -1.15
C LEU A 246 -22.33 10.42 -2.61
N ALA A 247 -22.33 9.25 -3.22
CA ALA A 247 -21.98 9.06 -4.64
C ALA A 247 -23.07 9.59 -5.58
N GLY A 248 -24.30 9.75 -5.11
CA GLY A 248 -25.44 10.17 -5.93
C GLY A 248 -25.84 9.16 -7.01
N VAL A 249 -25.63 7.86 -6.77
CA VAL A 249 -25.90 6.77 -7.73
C VAL A 249 -26.93 5.79 -7.19
N GLU A 250 -27.76 5.26 -8.10
CA GLU A 250 -28.70 4.19 -7.79
C GLU A 250 -28.12 2.85 -8.23
N ILE A 251 -27.67 2.06 -7.25
CA ILE A 251 -27.15 0.69 -7.48
C ILE A 251 -28.03 -0.29 -6.70
N PRO A 252 -28.48 -1.40 -7.31
CA PRO A 252 -29.25 -2.44 -6.62
C PRO A 252 -28.49 -2.92 -5.37
N LEU A 253 -29.14 -2.80 -4.21
CA LEU A 253 -28.58 -3.17 -2.92
C LEU A 253 -29.37 -4.32 -2.30
N LYS A 254 -28.67 -5.41 -1.95
CA LYS A 254 -29.23 -6.55 -1.20
C LYS A 254 -28.47 -6.72 0.11
N THR A 255 -29.17 -6.97 1.21
CA THR A 255 -28.55 -7.34 2.49
C THR A 255 -28.78 -8.83 2.77
N VAL A 256 -27.72 -9.52 3.21
CA VAL A 256 -27.73 -10.91 3.66
C VAL A 256 -27.31 -10.93 5.12
N ILE A 257 -28.12 -11.54 5.97
CA ILE A 257 -27.84 -11.67 7.39
C ILE A 257 -27.39 -13.10 7.68
N VAL A 258 -26.25 -13.25 8.34
CA VAL A 258 -25.71 -14.56 8.74
C VAL A 258 -25.82 -14.69 10.27
N GLY A 259 -26.40 -15.78 10.72
CA GLY A 259 -26.47 -16.13 12.13
C GLY A 259 -25.11 -16.53 12.69
N ILE A 260 -24.95 -16.44 14.01
CA ILE A 260 -23.73 -16.95 14.69
C ILE A 260 -23.58 -18.47 14.54
N ASP A 261 -24.64 -19.17 14.19
CA ASP A 261 -24.71 -20.59 13.80
C ASP A 261 -24.23 -20.85 12.36
N GLY A 262 -23.90 -19.80 11.60
CA GLY A 262 -23.47 -19.87 10.21
C GLY A 262 -24.59 -19.98 9.18
N ILE A 263 -25.86 -19.95 9.61
CA ILE A 263 -27.01 -20.07 8.72
C ILE A 263 -27.36 -18.68 8.14
N ILE A 264 -27.62 -18.60 6.84
CA ILE A 264 -28.17 -17.39 6.23
C ILE A 264 -29.61 -17.23 6.68
N LYS A 265 -29.88 -16.10 7.33
CA LYS A 265 -31.21 -15.67 7.76
C LYS A 265 -31.61 -14.52 6.82
N GLU A 266 -32.48 -14.72 5.92
CA GLU A 266 -32.97 -13.76 4.92
C GLU A 266 -32.15 -12.53 4.58
#